data_b2f802830d9b08b2f2f3ce8a20e659e4
#
_entry.id   b2f802830d9b08b2f2f3ce8a20e659e4
#
_cell.length_a   1.000
_cell.length_b   1.000
_cell.length_c   1.000
_cell.angle_alpha   90.00
_cell.angle_beta   90.00
_cell.angle_gamma   90.00
#
_symmetry.space_group_name_H-M   'P 1'
#
loop_
_entity.id
_entity.type
_entity.pdbx_description
1 polymer ?
#
loop_
_entity_poly.entity_id
_entity_poly.type
_entity_poly.pdbx_seq_one_letter_code
_entity_poly.pdbx_strand_id
1 'polypeptide(L)'
;MRMTCYPVVVTGLVLLAQAHAQTVDEFKSPKTQCCLPGALQRLAAQLDDWNQLGQFYAANEELKKQPADPKRVVFMGDSITIGWHLDESFPGKPYVNRGISGQTTPQMLVRMFPDVIELKPAAVIILAGTNDISHNTGPETPTMIEENIQAMTELAQAHGIKVVLSSIMPIADYGPNKMSEGRPPADILKLNTWIKNYAARAHAVYADYFSVLVDGAGFLKPGISRDGLHPNADGYKLIAPVAEAALAKALQ
;
A
#
# COMPACT_ATOMS: atom_id res chain seq x y z
N MET A 1 -0.65 70.14 -47.89
CA MET A 1 -0.45 69.54 -46.54
C MET A 1 -0.60 68.05 -46.68
N ARG A 2 0.51 67.33 -46.81
CA ARG A 2 0.50 65.84 -46.94
C ARG A 2 0.84 65.27 -45.64
N MET A 3 -0.12 64.54 -45.00
CA MET A 3 0.09 63.76 -43.76
C MET A 3 0.69 62.40 -44.14
N THR A 4 1.91 62.16 -43.69
CA THR A 4 2.60 60.88 -43.78
C THR A 4 2.25 60.07 -42.54
N CYS A 5 1.49 58.95 -42.70
CA CYS A 5 1.29 57.97 -41.71
C CYS A 5 2.51 57.02 -41.61
N TYR A 6 3.14 56.95 -40.46
CA TYR A 6 4.14 55.90 -40.14
C TYR A 6 3.45 54.70 -39.53
N PRO A 7 3.75 53.47 -40.00
CA PRO A 7 3.23 52.30 -39.33
C PRO A 7 4.04 52.00 -38.06
N VAL A 8 3.32 51.91 -36.95
CA VAL A 8 3.89 51.43 -35.69
C VAL A 8 3.95 49.89 -35.77
N VAL A 9 5.16 49.36 -35.94
CA VAL A 9 5.40 47.93 -35.86
C VAL A 9 5.50 47.58 -34.38
N VAL A 10 4.45 46.97 -33.81
CA VAL A 10 4.48 46.37 -32.47
C VAL A 10 5.08 44.97 -32.60
N THR A 11 6.38 44.84 -32.34
CA THR A 11 7.05 43.54 -32.18
C THR A 11 6.65 42.96 -30.85
N GLY A 12 5.59 42.14 -30.85
CA GLY A 12 5.24 41.31 -29.70
C GLY A 12 6.29 40.22 -29.51
N LEU A 13 7.12 40.33 -28.46
CA LEU A 13 7.97 39.27 -28.00
C LEU A 13 7.06 38.18 -27.41
N VAL A 14 6.78 37.13 -28.17
CA VAL A 14 6.18 35.90 -27.62
C VAL A 14 7.28 35.16 -26.88
N LEU A 15 7.36 35.37 -25.59
CA LEU A 15 8.10 34.48 -24.67
C LEU A 15 7.40 33.12 -24.63
N LEU A 16 7.85 32.21 -25.51
CA LEU A 16 7.56 30.78 -25.36
C LEU A 16 8.26 30.35 -24.07
N ALA A 17 7.55 30.38 -22.96
CA ALA A 17 7.92 29.63 -21.78
C ALA A 17 7.93 28.14 -22.17
N GLN A 18 9.09 27.60 -22.51
CA GLN A 18 9.29 26.17 -22.55
C GLN A 18 9.06 25.69 -21.14
N ALA A 19 7.87 25.16 -20.87
CA ALA A 19 7.64 24.33 -19.71
C ALA A 19 8.55 23.10 -19.86
N HIS A 20 9.76 23.17 -19.34
CA HIS A 20 10.54 21.98 -19.08
C HIS A 20 9.73 21.24 -18.02
N ALA A 21 9.08 20.15 -18.43
CA ALA A 21 8.59 19.18 -17.49
C ALA A 21 9.81 18.78 -16.66
N GLN A 22 9.93 19.32 -15.46
CA GLN A 22 10.89 18.85 -14.48
C GLN A 22 10.48 17.42 -14.20
N THR A 23 11.20 16.47 -14.79
CA THR A 23 11.13 15.08 -14.34
C THR A 23 11.68 15.09 -12.94
N VAL A 24 10.79 15.08 -11.98
CA VAL A 24 11.14 14.96 -10.56
C VAL A 24 11.99 13.70 -10.45
N ASP A 25 13.16 13.77 -9.82
CA ASP A 25 14.06 12.63 -9.69
C ASP A 25 13.38 11.43 -9.00
N GLU A 26 12.34 11.70 -8.21
CA GLU A 26 11.45 10.73 -7.57
C GLU A 26 10.69 9.83 -8.56
N PHE A 27 10.53 10.22 -9.83
CA PHE A 27 9.91 9.42 -10.89
C PHE A 27 10.91 8.56 -11.69
N LYS A 28 12.14 8.45 -11.26
CA LYS A 28 13.11 7.54 -11.88
C LYS A 28 12.95 6.14 -11.30
N SER A 29 12.30 5.25 -12.03
CA SER A 29 12.26 3.84 -11.68
C SER A 29 13.68 3.24 -11.74
N PRO A 30 14.11 2.50 -10.72
CA PRO A 30 15.33 1.71 -10.81
C PRO A 30 15.18 0.66 -11.91
N LYS A 31 16.06 0.70 -12.92
CA LYS A 31 16.04 -0.31 -14.00
C LYS A 31 16.68 -1.59 -13.49
N THR A 32 15.89 -2.54 -13.03
CA THR A 32 16.37 -3.88 -12.75
C THR A 32 16.37 -4.70 -14.04
N GLN A 33 17.54 -5.18 -14.47
CA GLN A 33 17.66 -6.05 -15.67
C GLN A 33 17.42 -7.54 -15.36
N CYS A 34 17.01 -7.88 -14.15
CA CYS A 34 16.80 -9.25 -13.75
C CYS A 34 15.48 -9.80 -14.30
N CYS A 35 15.55 -11.03 -14.90
CA CYS A 35 14.40 -11.90 -15.15
C CYS A 35 13.37 -11.45 -16.20
N LEU A 36 13.84 -10.95 -17.35
CA LEU A 36 13.02 -10.51 -18.49
C LEU A 36 11.84 -11.44 -18.90
N PRO A 37 11.95 -12.77 -18.98
CA PRO A 37 10.82 -13.62 -19.37
C PRO A 37 9.67 -13.59 -18.36
N GLY A 38 9.97 -13.66 -17.08
CA GLY A 38 8.96 -13.55 -16.02
C GLY A 38 8.40 -12.12 -15.86
N ALA A 39 9.19 -11.11 -16.20
CA ALA A 39 8.73 -9.72 -16.25
C ALA A 39 7.75 -9.48 -17.40
N LEU A 40 8.01 -10.04 -18.59
CA LEU A 40 7.11 -9.95 -19.73
C LEU A 40 5.76 -10.63 -19.48
N GLN A 41 5.76 -11.80 -18.86
CA GLN A 41 4.50 -12.47 -18.45
C GLN A 41 3.71 -11.67 -17.44
N ARG A 42 4.38 -11.07 -16.45
CA ARG A 42 3.72 -10.18 -15.49
C ARG A 42 3.17 -8.92 -16.14
N LEU A 43 3.91 -8.32 -17.07
CA LEU A 43 3.45 -7.15 -17.83
C LEU A 43 2.23 -7.50 -18.69
N ALA A 44 2.21 -8.65 -19.35
CA ALA A 44 1.05 -9.10 -20.12
C ALA A 44 -0.17 -9.27 -19.20
N ALA A 45 -0.02 -9.97 -18.06
CA ALA A 45 -1.09 -10.13 -17.10
C ALA A 45 -1.56 -8.80 -16.48
N GLN A 46 -0.63 -7.85 -16.28
CA GLN A 46 -0.97 -6.49 -15.82
C GLN A 46 -1.70 -5.65 -16.87
N LEU A 47 -1.54 -5.94 -18.17
CA LEU A 47 -2.32 -5.29 -19.23
C LEU A 47 -3.75 -5.82 -19.28
N ASP A 48 -3.95 -7.10 -18.97
CA ASP A 48 -5.28 -7.72 -18.97
C ASP A 48 -6.09 -7.34 -17.71
N ASP A 49 -5.45 -7.31 -16.55
CA ASP A 49 -6.06 -6.94 -15.25
C ASP A 49 -5.01 -6.25 -14.36
N TRP A 50 -4.61 -5.01 -14.70
CA TRP A 50 -3.50 -4.29 -14.05
C TRP A 50 -3.70 -4.07 -12.55
N ASN A 51 -4.91 -3.99 -12.09
CA ASN A 51 -5.30 -3.81 -10.70
C ASN A 51 -5.73 -5.11 -10.01
N GLN A 52 -5.74 -6.22 -10.76
CA GLN A 52 -6.05 -7.56 -10.26
C GLN A 52 -7.45 -7.68 -9.64
N LEU A 53 -8.45 -6.99 -10.22
CA LEU A 53 -9.85 -7.09 -9.78
C LEU A 53 -10.43 -8.50 -9.94
N GLY A 54 -9.91 -9.29 -10.88
CA GLY A 54 -10.29 -10.68 -11.07
C GLY A 54 -9.86 -11.61 -9.94
N GLN A 55 -8.82 -11.24 -9.17
CA GLN A 55 -8.18 -12.13 -8.18
C GLN A 55 -9.16 -12.71 -7.15
N PHE A 56 -10.03 -11.90 -6.59
CA PHE A 56 -10.99 -12.33 -5.57
C PHE A 56 -12.44 -12.32 -6.04
N TYR A 57 -12.69 -12.06 -7.33
CA TYR A 57 -14.05 -11.88 -7.84
C TYR A 57 -14.97 -13.05 -7.46
N ALA A 58 -14.62 -14.29 -7.79
CA ALA A 58 -15.44 -15.46 -7.48
C ALA A 58 -15.63 -15.65 -5.96
N ALA A 59 -14.58 -15.48 -5.17
CA ALA A 59 -14.63 -15.61 -3.72
C ALA A 59 -15.52 -14.51 -3.08
N ASN A 60 -15.47 -13.29 -3.64
CA ASN A 60 -16.32 -12.20 -3.19
C ASN A 60 -17.80 -12.48 -3.50
N GLU A 61 -18.12 -13.00 -4.70
CA GLU A 61 -19.48 -13.37 -5.07
C GLU A 61 -20.04 -14.46 -4.15
N GLU A 62 -19.24 -15.47 -3.79
CA GLU A 62 -19.67 -16.49 -2.84
C GLU A 62 -19.90 -15.92 -1.43
N LEU A 63 -19.01 -15.02 -1.00
CA LEU A 63 -19.12 -14.39 0.32
C LEU A 63 -20.34 -13.47 0.44
N LYS A 64 -20.71 -12.80 -0.66
CA LYS A 64 -21.90 -11.92 -0.73
C LYS A 64 -23.23 -12.67 -0.68
N LYS A 65 -23.26 -13.94 -1.06
CA LYS A 65 -24.46 -14.82 -0.93
C LYS A 65 -24.73 -15.22 0.53
N GLN A 66 -23.73 -15.14 1.40
CA GLN A 66 -23.85 -15.48 2.81
C GLN A 66 -24.47 -14.30 3.59
N PRO A 67 -25.17 -14.56 4.71
CA PRO A 67 -25.59 -13.50 5.61
C PRO A 67 -24.40 -12.64 6.04
N ALA A 68 -24.64 -11.34 6.18
CA ALA A 68 -23.61 -10.43 6.68
C ALA A 68 -23.20 -10.85 8.11
N ASP A 69 -21.90 -11.09 8.31
CA ASP A 69 -21.36 -11.37 9.62
C ASP A 69 -20.90 -10.06 10.27
N PRO A 70 -21.53 -9.63 11.39
CA PRO A 70 -21.16 -8.37 12.06
C PRO A 70 -19.75 -8.38 12.70
N LYS A 71 -19.09 -9.54 12.70
CA LYS A 71 -17.70 -9.69 13.18
C LYS A 71 -16.70 -9.87 12.06
N ARG A 72 -17.14 -9.81 10.79
CA ARG A 72 -16.24 -9.93 9.64
C ARG A 72 -15.20 -8.83 9.67
N VAL A 73 -13.95 -9.20 9.48
CA VAL A 73 -12.84 -8.28 9.29
C VAL A 73 -12.14 -8.60 7.97
N VAL A 74 -11.83 -7.59 7.19
CA VAL A 74 -11.02 -7.74 5.98
C VAL A 74 -9.58 -7.32 6.27
N PHE A 75 -8.63 -8.14 5.87
CA PHE A 75 -7.20 -7.82 5.85
C PHE A 75 -6.84 -7.45 4.42
N MET A 76 -6.75 -6.15 4.15
CA MET A 76 -6.34 -5.57 2.88
C MET A 76 -4.83 -5.36 2.88
N GLY A 77 -4.14 -5.80 1.83
CA GLY A 77 -2.69 -5.62 1.74
C GLY A 77 -2.04 -6.31 0.55
N ASP A 78 -0.76 -6.54 0.69
CA ASP A 78 0.13 -7.09 -0.34
C ASP A 78 0.54 -8.55 -0.07
N SER A 79 1.78 -8.93 -0.48
CA SER A 79 2.35 -10.27 -0.27
C SER A 79 2.48 -10.66 1.21
N ILE A 80 2.66 -9.70 2.09
CA ILE A 80 2.73 -9.95 3.53
C ILE A 80 1.34 -10.34 4.05
N THR A 81 0.30 -9.70 3.55
CA THR A 81 -1.07 -10.03 3.94
C THR A 81 -1.51 -11.38 3.38
N ILE A 82 -1.30 -11.65 2.07
CA ILE A 82 -1.70 -12.95 1.50
C ILE A 82 -0.95 -14.12 2.13
N GLY A 83 0.33 -13.93 2.50
CA GLY A 83 1.13 -14.94 3.19
C GLY A 83 0.72 -15.22 4.65
N TRP A 84 -0.19 -14.43 5.20
CA TRP A 84 -0.67 -14.62 6.57
C TRP A 84 -1.83 -15.60 6.60
N HIS A 85 -1.61 -16.77 7.16
CA HIS A 85 -2.64 -17.79 7.39
C HIS A 85 -3.54 -17.32 8.55
N LEU A 86 -4.61 -16.57 8.21
CA LEU A 86 -5.49 -15.95 9.20
C LEU A 86 -6.28 -16.96 10.01
N ASP A 87 -6.64 -18.09 9.43
CA ASP A 87 -7.34 -19.21 10.09
C ASP A 87 -6.48 -19.87 11.17
N GLU A 88 -5.16 -19.96 10.96
CA GLU A 88 -4.21 -20.45 11.95
C GLU A 88 -3.94 -19.43 13.06
N SER A 89 -3.81 -18.16 12.70
CA SER A 89 -3.48 -17.07 13.62
C SER A 89 -4.68 -16.62 14.45
N PHE A 90 -5.90 -16.74 13.92
CA PHE A 90 -7.15 -16.28 14.51
C PHE A 90 -8.25 -17.34 14.36
N PRO A 91 -8.11 -18.52 15.01
CA PRO A 91 -9.03 -19.63 14.82
C PRO A 91 -10.47 -19.24 15.16
N GLY A 92 -11.39 -19.59 14.26
CA GLY A 92 -12.84 -19.34 14.44
C GLY A 92 -13.25 -17.88 14.25
N LYS A 93 -12.37 -16.98 13.82
CA LYS A 93 -12.73 -15.61 13.49
C LYS A 93 -13.16 -15.51 12.02
N PRO A 94 -14.18 -14.72 11.68
CA PRO A 94 -14.63 -14.52 10.29
C PRO A 94 -13.74 -13.50 9.58
N TYR A 95 -12.44 -13.75 9.56
CA TYR A 95 -11.46 -12.87 8.96
C TYR A 95 -11.20 -13.26 7.51
N VAL A 96 -11.15 -12.26 6.64
CA VAL A 96 -11.06 -12.44 5.19
C VAL A 96 -9.75 -11.85 4.70
N ASN A 97 -8.88 -12.68 4.13
CA ASN A 97 -7.64 -12.24 3.53
C ASN A 97 -7.90 -11.66 2.13
N ARG A 98 -7.46 -10.44 1.91
CA ARG A 98 -7.49 -9.71 0.62
C ARG A 98 -6.10 -9.13 0.30
N GLY A 99 -5.06 -9.91 0.64
CA GLY A 99 -3.70 -9.62 0.22
C GLY A 99 -3.46 -10.03 -1.23
N ILE A 100 -2.75 -9.21 -1.99
CA ILE A 100 -2.28 -9.54 -3.35
C ILE A 100 -0.80 -9.18 -3.46
N SER A 101 -0.01 -10.17 -3.88
CA SER A 101 1.45 -10.06 -3.94
C SER A 101 1.92 -8.91 -4.83
N GLY A 102 2.81 -8.08 -4.33
CA GLY A 102 3.46 -7.00 -5.10
C GLY A 102 2.62 -5.74 -5.27
N GLN A 103 1.37 -5.70 -4.80
CA GLN A 103 0.51 -4.54 -4.97
C GLN A 103 0.99 -3.31 -4.20
N THR A 104 0.77 -2.17 -4.83
CA THR A 104 0.98 -0.82 -4.31
C THR A 104 -0.35 -0.18 -3.90
N THR A 105 -0.29 0.95 -3.22
CA THR A 105 -1.47 1.64 -2.68
C THR A 105 -2.50 2.04 -3.74
N PRO A 106 -2.14 2.54 -4.96
CA PRO A 106 -3.14 2.84 -5.98
C PRO A 106 -3.91 1.59 -6.46
N GLN A 107 -3.24 0.43 -6.56
CA GLN A 107 -3.92 -0.81 -6.91
C GLN A 107 -4.88 -1.26 -5.79
N MET A 108 -4.48 -1.14 -4.53
CA MET A 108 -5.35 -1.44 -3.38
C MET A 108 -6.55 -0.50 -3.32
N LEU A 109 -6.36 0.80 -3.58
CA LEU A 109 -7.45 1.78 -3.61
C LEU A 109 -8.53 1.42 -4.63
N VAL A 110 -8.14 1.03 -5.84
CA VAL A 110 -9.12 0.68 -6.90
C VAL A 110 -9.98 -0.52 -6.52
N ARG A 111 -9.45 -1.47 -5.75
CA ARG A 111 -10.20 -2.67 -5.33
C ARG A 111 -10.89 -2.56 -3.97
N MET A 112 -10.91 -1.38 -3.34
CA MET A 112 -11.60 -1.18 -2.06
C MET A 112 -13.09 -1.51 -2.13
N PHE A 113 -13.78 -1.20 -3.23
CA PHE A 113 -15.19 -1.52 -3.38
C PHE A 113 -15.43 -3.03 -3.40
N PRO A 114 -14.91 -3.81 -4.37
CA PRO A 114 -15.23 -5.24 -4.48
C PRO A 114 -14.65 -6.07 -3.32
N ASP A 115 -13.48 -5.72 -2.80
CA ASP A 115 -12.74 -6.55 -1.86
C ASP A 115 -12.98 -6.18 -0.39
N VAL A 116 -13.56 -5.00 -0.13
CA VAL A 116 -13.82 -4.54 1.26
C VAL A 116 -15.27 -4.11 1.41
N ILE A 117 -15.70 -3.05 0.71
CA ILE A 117 -16.97 -2.37 0.99
C ILE A 117 -18.17 -3.29 0.73
N GLU A 118 -18.21 -3.96 -0.42
CA GLU A 118 -19.29 -4.88 -0.78
C GLU A 118 -19.36 -6.10 0.15
N LEU A 119 -18.28 -6.44 0.83
CA LEU A 119 -18.26 -7.54 1.80
C LEU A 119 -18.84 -7.14 3.17
N LYS A 120 -19.13 -5.87 3.37
CA LYS A 120 -19.74 -5.29 4.58
C LYS A 120 -19.07 -5.74 5.88
N PRO A 121 -17.75 -5.58 6.03
CA PRO A 121 -17.06 -5.97 7.26
C PRO A 121 -17.32 -4.95 8.37
N ALA A 122 -17.17 -5.38 9.62
CA ALA A 122 -17.14 -4.49 10.77
C ALA A 122 -15.88 -3.61 10.79
N ALA A 123 -14.74 -4.18 10.33
CA ALA A 123 -13.48 -3.46 10.25
C ALA A 123 -12.63 -3.93 9.06
N VAL A 124 -11.71 -3.06 8.67
CA VAL A 124 -10.63 -3.39 7.73
C VAL A 124 -9.28 -3.09 8.38
N ILE A 125 -8.33 -4.00 8.26
CA ILE A 125 -6.90 -3.72 8.50
C ILE A 125 -6.26 -3.43 7.16
N ILE A 126 -5.53 -2.32 7.05
CA ILE A 126 -4.81 -1.93 5.84
C ILE A 126 -3.30 -1.99 6.14
N LEU A 127 -2.60 -2.89 5.43
CA LEU A 127 -1.14 -2.98 5.41
C LEU A 127 -0.68 -2.62 3.99
N ALA A 128 -0.12 -1.43 3.81
CA ALA A 128 0.21 -0.89 2.50
C ALA A 128 1.42 0.05 2.54
N GLY A 129 2.15 0.17 1.42
CA GLY A 129 3.22 1.14 1.24
C GLY A 129 4.62 0.54 1.05
N THR A 130 4.87 -0.72 1.41
CA THR A 130 6.21 -1.32 1.26
C THR A 130 6.61 -1.50 -0.21
N ASN A 131 5.64 -1.80 -1.08
CA ASN A 131 5.85 -1.96 -2.52
C ASN A 131 5.87 -0.63 -3.25
N ASP A 132 5.21 0.37 -2.73
CA ASP A 132 5.27 1.75 -3.20
C ASP A 132 6.68 2.33 -3.01
N ILE A 133 7.24 2.18 -1.81
CA ILE A 133 8.63 2.58 -1.51
C ILE A 133 9.62 1.91 -2.48
N SER A 134 9.38 0.67 -2.88
CA SER A 134 10.24 -0.04 -3.85
C SER A 134 9.84 0.17 -5.32
N HIS A 135 8.89 1.05 -5.60
CA HIS A 135 8.46 1.42 -6.95
C HIS A 135 8.00 0.23 -7.82
N ASN A 136 7.29 -0.74 -7.23
CA ASN A 136 6.88 -1.98 -7.92
C ASN A 136 6.00 -1.73 -9.15
N THR A 137 5.16 -0.70 -9.14
CA THR A 137 4.23 -0.37 -10.23
C THR A 137 4.52 0.97 -10.90
N GLY A 138 5.63 1.57 -10.55
CA GLY A 138 6.08 2.86 -11.08
C GLY A 138 6.55 3.78 -9.96
N PRO A 139 7.04 4.97 -10.31
CA PRO A 139 7.49 5.94 -9.31
C PRO A 139 6.28 6.52 -8.57
N GLU A 140 6.35 6.47 -7.24
CA GLU A 140 5.38 7.09 -6.34
C GLU A 140 6.11 7.97 -5.34
N THR A 141 5.60 9.18 -5.13
CA THR A 141 6.12 10.05 -4.08
C THR A 141 5.53 9.65 -2.71
N PRO A 142 6.19 9.97 -1.60
CA PRO A 142 5.62 9.75 -0.27
C PRO A 142 4.21 10.34 -0.13
N THR A 143 3.96 11.53 -0.68
CA THR A 143 2.64 12.17 -0.66
C THR A 143 1.58 11.34 -1.40
N MET A 144 1.91 10.75 -2.56
CA MET A 144 0.97 9.89 -3.29
C MET A 144 0.59 8.65 -2.48
N ILE A 145 1.56 8.03 -1.80
CA ILE A 145 1.31 6.90 -0.90
C ILE A 145 0.39 7.31 0.25
N GLU A 146 0.68 8.45 0.86
CA GLU A 146 -0.09 9.03 1.95
C GLU A 146 -1.54 9.32 1.51
N GLU A 147 -1.74 9.95 0.35
CA GLU A 147 -3.05 10.26 -0.22
C GLU A 147 -3.86 9.00 -0.55
N ASN A 148 -3.23 7.94 -1.06
CA ASN A 148 -3.90 6.67 -1.31
C ASN A 148 -4.35 5.98 -0.02
N ILE A 149 -3.51 5.98 1.03
CA ILE A 149 -3.88 5.45 2.36
C ILE A 149 -5.01 6.27 2.96
N GLN A 150 -4.97 7.59 2.83
CA GLN A 150 -6.04 8.49 3.25
C GLN A 150 -7.34 8.17 2.51
N ALA A 151 -7.31 8.08 1.18
CA ALA A 151 -8.49 7.78 0.38
C ALA A 151 -9.12 6.43 0.74
N MET A 152 -8.31 5.37 0.94
CA MET A 152 -8.81 4.07 1.40
C MET A 152 -9.47 4.17 2.78
N THR A 153 -8.90 4.94 3.69
CA THR A 153 -9.43 5.15 5.04
C THR A 153 -10.77 5.89 5.00
N GLU A 154 -10.82 7.02 4.31
CA GLU A 154 -12.03 7.84 4.16
C GLU A 154 -13.16 7.06 3.48
N LEU A 155 -12.82 6.28 2.45
CA LEU A 155 -13.76 5.44 1.73
C LEU A 155 -14.38 4.37 2.64
N ALA A 156 -13.56 3.67 3.43
CA ALA A 156 -14.04 2.68 4.40
C ALA A 156 -14.94 3.32 5.47
N GLN A 157 -14.53 4.45 6.03
CA GLN A 157 -15.28 5.17 7.06
C GLN A 157 -16.61 5.71 6.54
N ALA A 158 -16.66 6.20 5.28
CA ALA A 158 -17.89 6.67 4.65
C ALA A 158 -18.94 5.54 4.52
N HIS A 159 -18.51 4.29 4.53
CA HIS A 159 -19.36 3.10 4.54
C HIS A 159 -19.55 2.49 5.95
N GLY A 160 -19.18 3.20 7.00
CA GLY A 160 -19.36 2.76 8.40
C GLY A 160 -18.39 1.66 8.84
N ILE A 161 -17.34 1.39 8.06
CA ILE A 161 -16.35 0.37 8.35
C ILE A 161 -15.26 0.96 9.25
N LYS A 162 -14.97 0.31 10.38
CA LYS A 162 -13.87 0.71 11.25
C LYS A 162 -12.52 0.44 10.59
N VAL A 163 -11.55 1.34 10.75
CA VAL A 163 -10.26 1.23 10.08
C VAL A 163 -9.14 1.03 11.10
N VAL A 164 -8.31 0.03 10.81
CA VAL A 164 -7.02 -0.19 11.45
C VAL A 164 -5.93 0.04 10.40
N LEU A 165 -5.03 0.98 10.65
CA LEU A 165 -3.85 1.23 9.81
C LEU A 165 -2.64 0.59 10.48
N SER A 166 -2.01 -0.37 9.80
CA SER A 166 -0.79 -0.97 10.32
C SER A 166 0.45 -0.20 9.89
N SER A 167 1.49 -0.25 10.71
CA SER A 167 2.81 0.16 10.27
C SER A 167 3.34 -0.77 9.16
N ILE A 168 4.12 -0.23 8.24
CA ILE A 168 5.01 -1.00 7.38
C ILE A 168 6.04 -1.70 8.26
N MET A 169 6.33 -2.95 7.95
CA MET A 169 7.30 -3.75 8.69
C MET A 169 8.75 -3.35 8.39
N PRO A 170 9.69 -3.58 9.31
CA PRO A 170 11.10 -3.41 9.01
C PRO A 170 11.56 -4.44 7.97
N ILE A 171 12.67 -4.17 7.30
CA ILE A 171 13.33 -5.08 6.35
C ILE A 171 14.71 -5.51 6.86
N ALA A 172 15.30 -6.53 6.26
CA ALA A 172 16.67 -6.92 6.53
C ALA A 172 17.41 -7.38 5.26
N ASP A 173 18.72 -7.26 5.29
CA ASP A 173 19.61 -7.60 4.17
C ASP A 173 20.23 -9.00 4.39
N TYR A 174 19.43 -10.06 4.29
CA TYR A 174 19.89 -11.45 4.54
C TYR A 174 20.56 -12.10 3.34
N GLY A 175 20.42 -11.56 2.16
CA GLY A 175 20.88 -12.16 0.92
C GLY A 175 21.80 -11.23 0.11
N PRO A 176 22.21 -11.70 -1.07
CA PRO A 176 22.99 -10.88 -2.00
C PRO A 176 22.23 -9.65 -2.50
N ASN A 177 20.90 -9.73 -2.57
CA ASN A 177 20.05 -8.62 -2.91
C ASN A 177 19.61 -7.93 -1.62
N LYS A 178 20.13 -6.74 -1.40
CA LYS A 178 19.82 -5.96 -0.20
C LYS A 178 18.43 -5.34 -0.31
N MET A 179 17.55 -5.69 0.61
CA MET A 179 16.20 -5.12 0.66
C MET A 179 16.23 -3.61 0.95
N SER A 180 17.24 -3.15 1.68
CA SER A 180 17.45 -1.74 2.02
C SER A 180 17.73 -0.83 0.82
N GLU A 181 18.23 -1.37 -0.30
CA GLU A 181 18.44 -0.59 -1.52
C GLU A 181 17.12 -0.14 -2.17
N GLY A 182 16.11 -1.02 -2.14
CA GLY A 182 14.78 -0.71 -2.67
C GLY A 182 13.79 -0.20 -1.61
N ARG A 183 14.11 -0.39 -0.33
CA ARG A 183 13.24 0.00 0.81
C ARG A 183 14.09 0.61 1.92
N PRO A 184 14.56 1.86 1.75
CA PRO A 184 15.40 2.50 2.75
C PRO A 184 14.70 2.54 4.12
N PRO A 185 15.34 2.08 5.21
CA PRO A 185 14.73 2.09 6.55
C PRO A 185 14.24 3.47 6.99
N ALA A 186 14.93 4.53 6.56
CA ALA A 186 14.53 5.90 6.86
C ALA A 186 13.18 6.27 6.23
N ASP A 187 12.88 5.79 5.03
CA ASP A 187 11.61 6.07 4.35
C ASP A 187 10.47 5.25 4.96
N ILE A 188 10.74 4.00 5.37
CA ILE A 188 9.80 3.20 6.16
C ILE A 188 9.43 3.93 7.46
N LEU A 189 10.40 4.45 8.19
CA LEU A 189 10.17 5.17 9.45
C LEU A 189 9.40 6.47 9.25
N LYS A 190 9.69 7.22 8.18
CA LYS A 190 8.94 8.44 7.83
C LYS A 190 7.47 8.12 7.56
N LEU A 191 7.22 7.12 6.71
CA LEU A 191 5.85 6.74 6.36
C LEU A 191 5.11 6.15 7.57
N ASN A 192 5.76 5.34 8.41
CA ASN A 192 5.17 4.85 9.66
C ASN A 192 4.82 5.98 10.63
N THR A 193 5.66 7.00 10.72
CA THR A 193 5.36 8.20 11.53
C THR A 193 4.12 8.92 11.00
N TRP A 194 4.03 9.08 9.68
CA TRP A 194 2.86 9.68 9.06
C TRP A 194 1.60 8.83 9.29
N ILE A 195 1.65 7.50 9.04
CA ILE A 195 0.52 6.59 9.25
C ILE A 195 -0.01 6.68 10.69
N LYS A 196 0.89 6.66 11.67
CA LYS A 196 0.52 6.78 13.09
C LYS A 196 -0.20 8.09 13.40
N ASN A 197 0.35 9.21 12.91
CA ASN A 197 -0.22 10.52 13.11
C ASN A 197 -1.55 10.70 12.37
N TYR A 198 -1.64 10.16 11.15
CA TYR A 198 -2.86 10.19 10.37
C TYR A 198 -3.96 9.33 11.02
N ALA A 199 -3.65 8.11 11.47
CA ALA A 199 -4.60 7.26 12.17
C ALA A 199 -5.26 7.99 13.35
N ALA A 200 -4.47 8.72 14.14
CA ALA A 200 -5.00 9.49 15.26
C ALA A 200 -5.95 10.61 14.81
N ARG A 201 -5.62 11.33 13.73
CA ARG A 201 -6.46 12.41 13.18
C ARG A 201 -7.74 11.90 12.53
N ALA A 202 -7.65 10.75 11.86
CA ALA A 202 -8.75 10.12 11.14
C ALA A 202 -9.64 9.22 12.03
N HIS A 203 -9.42 9.22 13.35
CA HIS A 203 -10.13 8.31 14.27
C HIS A 203 -10.02 6.83 13.87
N ALA A 204 -8.92 6.45 13.22
CA ALA A 204 -8.53 5.07 12.95
C ALA A 204 -7.61 4.55 14.06
N VAL A 205 -7.51 3.23 14.17
CA VAL A 205 -6.59 2.60 15.12
C VAL A 205 -5.26 2.30 14.44
N TYR A 206 -4.15 2.63 15.08
CA TYR A 206 -2.82 2.28 14.60
C TYR A 206 -2.39 0.94 15.17
N ALA A 207 -1.96 0.01 14.30
CA ALA A 207 -1.39 -1.29 14.67
C ALA A 207 0.12 -1.27 14.43
N ASP A 208 0.91 -1.26 15.50
CA ASP A 208 2.38 -1.12 15.44
C ASP A 208 3.08 -2.48 15.24
N TYR A 209 3.05 -3.00 14.03
CA TYR A 209 3.79 -4.22 13.68
C TYR A 209 5.30 -3.99 13.66
N PHE A 210 5.74 -2.76 13.32
CA PHE A 210 7.16 -2.43 13.22
C PHE A 210 7.89 -2.68 14.54
N SER A 211 7.35 -2.16 15.63
CA SER A 211 8.02 -2.19 16.94
C SER A 211 8.23 -3.60 17.50
N VAL A 212 7.35 -4.56 17.16
CA VAL A 212 7.52 -5.95 17.63
C VAL A 212 8.47 -6.76 16.75
N LEU A 213 8.77 -6.29 15.54
CA LEU A 213 9.60 -6.99 14.55
C LEU A 213 11.01 -6.43 14.42
N VAL A 214 11.24 -5.17 14.80
CA VAL A 214 12.52 -4.48 14.63
C VAL A 214 13.52 -4.90 15.69
N ASP A 215 14.79 -5.06 15.27
CA ASP A 215 15.93 -5.26 16.18
C ASP A 215 16.53 -3.93 16.68
N GLY A 216 17.61 -4.02 17.47
CA GLY A 216 18.30 -2.84 18.02
C GLY A 216 19.06 -2.00 16.97
N ALA A 217 19.23 -2.51 15.76
CA ALA A 217 19.89 -1.81 14.64
C ALA A 217 18.88 -1.18 13.66
N GLY A 218 17.56 -1.37 13.87
CA GLY A 218 16.53 -0.82 13.01
C GLY A 218 16.13 -1.74 11.85
N PHE A 219 16.59 -2.98 11.85
CA PHE A 219 16.29 -3.99 10.84
C PHE A 219 15.33 -5.06 11.37
N LEU A 220 14.78 -5.85 10.46
CA LEU A 220 13.95 -7.00 10.80
C LEU A 220 14.77 -8.01 11.62
N LYS A 221 14.22 -8.45 12.75
CA LYS A 221 14.86 -9.42 13.64
C LYS A 221 15.29 -10.69 12.91
N PRO A 222 16.46 -11.26 13.22
CA PRO A 222 16.87 -12.55 12.67
C PRO A 222 15.88 -13.68 13.01
N GLY A 223 15.72 -14.63 12.08
CA GLY A 223 14.93 -15.85 12.29
C GLY A 223 13.42 -15.73 12.03
N ILE A 224 12.88 -14.52 11.90
CA ILE A 224 11.44 -14.30 11.67
C ILE A 224 11.07 -14.03 10.21
N SER A 225 12.04 -14.07 9.30
CA SER A 225 11.90 -13.99 7.85
C SER A 225 13.00 -14.81 7.19
N ARG A 226 12.78 -15.29 5.97
CA ARG A 226 13.79 -15.99 5.18
C ARG A 226 14.48 -15.08 4.17
N ASP A 227 13.79 -14.07 3.69
CA ASP A 227 14.23 -13.18 2.61
C ASP A 227 14.47 -11.74 3.07
N GLY A 228 14.21 -11.44 4.34
CA GLY A 228 14.37 -10.09 4.90
C GLY A 228 13.18 -9.16 4.69
N LEU A 229 12.06 -9.66 4.13
CA LEU A 229 10.85 -8.89 3.88
C LEU A 229 9.60 -9.61 4.40
N HIS A 230 9.39 -10.87 3.98
CA HIS A 230 8.19 -11.62 4.28
C HIS A 230 8.33 -12.36 5.62
N PRO A 231 7.44 -12.13 6.60
CA PRO A 231 7.44 -12.89 7.85
C PRO A 231 7.24 -14.38 7.59
N ASN A 232 7.94 -15.21 8.34
CA ASN A 232 7.62 -16.62 8.49
C ASN A 232 6.58 -16.82 9.61
N ALA A 233 6.26 -18.07 9.93
CA ALA A 233 5.28 -18.38 10.99
C ALA A 233 5.60 -17.70 12.34
N ASP A 234 6.86 -17.58 12.69
CA ASP A 234 7.26 -16.94 13.95
C ASP A 234 7.13 -15.41 13.86
N GLY A 235 7.36 -14.81 12.70
CA GLY A 235 7.10 -13.40 12.46
C GLY A 235 5.61 -13.07 12.58
N TYR A 236 4.74 -13.89 11.98
CA TYR A 236 3.28 -13.70 12.12
C TYR A 236 2.78 -13.90 13.55
N LYS A 237 3.37 -14.81 14.33
CA LYS A 237 3.04 -14.95 15.76
C LYS A 237 3.33 -13.69 16.57
N LEU A 238 4.32 -12.88 16.17
CA LEU A 238 4.63 -11.62 16.85
C LEU A 238 3.62 -10.53 16.55
N ILE A 239 3.09 -10.47 15.33
CA ILE A 239 2.17 -9.40 14.93
C ILE A 239 0.69 -9.75 15.17
N ALA A 240 0.34 -11.03 15.29
CA ALA A 240 -1.05 -11.44 15.51
C ALA A 240 -1.67 -10.81 16.77
N PRO A 241 -1.01 -10.79 17.95
CA PRO A 241 -1.53 -10.12 19.13
C PRO A 241 -1.72 -8.62 18.95
N VAL A 242 -0.85 -7.97 18.15
CA VAL A 242 -0.95 -6.53 17.83
C VAL A 242 -2.18 -6.25 16.99
N ALA A 243 -2.42 -7.08 15.97
CA ALA A 243 -3.62 -6.99 15.13
C ALA A 243 -4.89 -7.19 15.96
N GLU A 244 -4.90 -8.23 16.83
CA GLU A 244 -6.06 -8.53 17.66
C GLU A 244 -6.37 -7.39 18.65
N ALA A 245 -5.35 -6.84 19.30
CA ALA A 245 -5.52 -5.70 20.20
C ALA A 245 -6.03 -4.44 19.47
N ALA A 246 -5.51 -4.19 18.27
CA ALA A 246 -5.95 -3.06 17.44
C ALA A 246 -7.42 -3.23 16.99
N LEU A 247 -7.81 -4.44 16.57
CA LEU A 247 -9.20 -4.76 16.21
C LEU A 247 -10.14 -4.65 17.41
N ALA A 248 -9.74 -5.17 18.56
CA ALA A 248 -10.54 -5.04 19.79
C ALA A 248 -10.80 -3.58 20.15
N LYS A 249 -9.82 -2.69 19.94
CA LYS A 249 -9.96 -1.25 20.13
C LYS A 249 -10.85 -0.60 19.07
N ALA A 250 -10.74 -1.01 17.80
CA ALA A 250 -11.51 -0.42 16.71
C ALA A 250 -13.01 -0.77 16.79
N LEU A 251 -13.34 -1.93 17.35
CA LEU A 251 -14.69 -2.48 17.42
C LEU A 251 -15.45 -2.10 18.72
N GLN A 252 -14.84 -1.32 19.61
CA GLN A 252 -15.51 -0.69 20.75
C GLN A 252 -16.34 0.51 20.28
#